data_d79db5343de528c676514544544c1eef
#
_entry.id   d79db5343de528c676514544544c1eef
#
_cell.length_a   1.000
_cell.length_b   1.000
_cell.length_c   1.000
_cell.angle_alpha   90.00
_cell.angle_beta   90.00
_cell.angle_gamma   90.00
#
_symmetry.space_group_name_H-M   'P 1'
#
loop_
_entity.id
_entity.type
_entity.pdbx_description
1 polymer ?
#
loop_
_entity_poly.entity_id
_entity_poly.type
_entity_poly.pdbx_seq_one_letter_code
_entity_poly.pdbx_strand_id
1 'polypeptide(L)'
;MRLPSVPRRLVAVVPAILMVLASLGLAPTASAASSSNDISLAFEFEIHKNDTVDVTMITKGEDVGSSSSCDADNIKDSFGDDVKVNAKSGDGGNSCTVTIKGMTIKKFNNNMPSAEITHDNKSKSFTFEMHASGFSSIDQVTVKVTFPGSVSKVSGDGK
;
A
#
# COMPACT_ATOMS: atom_id res chain seq x y z
N MET A 1 32.33 -25.29 -13.15
CA MET A 1 31.80 -24.09 -12.51
C MET A 1 30.30 -24.30 -12.31
N ARG A 2 29.84 -24.47 -11.07
CA ARG A 2 28.42 -24.66 -10.76
C ARG A 2 27.85 -23.29 -10.34
N LEU A 3 26.85 -22.81 -11.05
CA LEU A 3 26.10 -21.60 -10.70
C LEU A 3 25.24 -21.90 -9.46
N PRO A 4 25.19 -21.00 -8.47
CA PRO A 4 24.31 -21.17 -7.32
C PRO A 4 22.85 -20.99 -7.74
N SER A 5 22.02 -21.97 -7.38
CA SER A 5 20.57 -21.92 -7.58
C SER A 5 19.97 -20.84 -6.67
N VAL A 6 19.44 -19.79 -7.29
CA VAL A 6 18.65 -18.76 -6.61
C VAL A 6 17.34 -19.39 -6.13
N PRO A 7 16.98 -19.30 -4.85
CA PRO A 7 15.73 -19.88 -4.35
C PRO A 7 14.53 -19.13 -4.94
N ARG A 8 13.71 -19.88 -5.64
CA ARG A 8 12.49 -19.46 -6.37
C ARG A 8 11.32 -19.04 -5.49
N ARG A 9 11.55 -18.58 -4.25
CA ARG A 9 10.50 -18.29 -3.26
C ARG A 9 10.06 -16.82 -3.16
N LEU A 10 10.64 -15.92 -3.96
CA LEU A 10 10.38 -14.46 -3.84
C LEU A 10 9.37 -13.90 -4.86
N VAL A 11 8.79 -14.74 -5.73
CA VAL A 11 7.90 -14.24 -6.81
C VAL A 11 6.40 -14.27 -6.45
N ALA A 12 6.02 -14.87 -5.31
CA ALA A 12 4.61 -15.15 -5.01
C ALA A 12 3.93 -14.13 -4.09
N VAL A 13 4.65 -13.13 -3.53
CA VAL A 13 4.10 -12.27 -2.46
C VAL A 13 3.55 -10.94 -2.99
N VAL A 14 4.04 -10.48 -4.15
CA VAL A 14 3.60 -9.19 -4.73
C VAL A 14 2.13 -9.18 -5.19
N PRO A 15 1.55 -10.29 -5.70
CA PRO A 15 0.13 -10.27 -6.03
C PRO A 15 -0.82 -10.28 -4.82
N ALA A 16 -0.36 -10.61 -3.61
CA ALA A 16 -1.26 -10.81 -2.47
C ALA A 16 -1.93 -9.51 -2.00
N ILE A 17 -1.23 -8.36 -2.02
CA ILE A 17 -1.83 -7.09 -1.56
C ILE A 17 -2.79 -6.53 -2.60
N LEU A 18 -2.47 -6.69 -3.89
CA LEU A 18 -3.40 -6.32 -4.98
C LEU A 18 -4.53 -7.33 -5.15
N MET A 19 -4.28 -8.65 -4.86
CA MET A 19 -5.33 -9.68 -4.96
C MET A 19 -6.30 -9.67 -3.78
N VAL A 20 -5.93 -9.13 -2.62
CA VAL A 20 -6.85 -8.99 -1.48
C VAL A 20 -7.95 -7.98 -1.79
N LEU A 21 -7.68 -6.97 -2.63
CA LEU A 21 -8.72 -6.07 -3.14
C LEU A 21 -9.56 -6.70 -4.27
N ALA A 22 -9.03 -7.70 -4.99
CA ALA A 22 -9.73 -8.39 -6.08
C ALA A 22 -10.49 -9.64 -5.64
N SER A 23 -10.22 -10.20 -4.46
CA SER A 23 -10.92 -11.39 -3.94
C SER A 23 -12.19 -11.06 -3.12
N LEU A 24 -12.59 -9.80 -3.03
CA LEU A 24 -13.91 -9.42 -2.56
C LEU A 24 -14.96 -9.80 -3.61
N GLY A 25 -15.19 -11.09 -3.72
CA GLY A 25 -16.41 -11.71 -4.17
C GLY A 25 -16.90 -11.44 -5.57
N LEU A 26 -16.52 -12.29 -6.50
CA LEU A 26 -17.37 -12.60 -7.63
C LEU A 26 -17.72 -14.09 -7.60
N ALA A 27 -18.65 -14.46 -6.75
CA ALA A 27 -19.49 -15.62 -7.03
C ALA A 27 -20.59 -15.16 -7.99
N PRO A 28 -20.80 -15.82 -9.14
CA PRO A 28 -21.90 -15.47 -10.04
C PRO A 28 -23.19 -16.04 -9.49
N THR A 29 -23.93 -15.25 -8.74
CA THR A 29 -25.36 -15.48 -8.52
C THR A 29 -26.09 -14.25 -9.02
N ALA A 30 -26.87 -14.47 -10.09
CA ALA A 30 -27.77 -13.49 -10.67
C ALA A 30 -28.76 -12.99 -9.61
N SER A 31 -28.63 -11.72 -9.26
CA SER A 31 -29.73 -10.86 -8.81
C SER A 31 -29.23 -9.42 -8.90
N ALA A 32 -29.84 -8.66 -9.79
CA ALA A 32 -29.60 -7.26 -9.97
C ALA A 32 -30.03 -6.47 -8.72
N ALA A 33 -29.06 -6.14 -7.90
CA ALA A 33 -29.07 -4.96 -7.05
C ALA A 33 -27.71 -4.34 -7.25
N SER A 34 -27.63 -3.22 -7.94
CA SER A 34 -26.42 -2.37 -7.97
C SER A 34 -26.21 -1.83 -6.56
N SER A 35 -25.59 -2.59 -5.69
CA SER A 35 -24.86 -2.01 -4.59
C SER A 35 -23.51 -1.63 -5.20
N SER A 36 -23.35 -0.37 -5.61
CA SER A 36 -22.05 0.23 -5.78
C SER A 36 -21.39 0.16 -4.40
N ASN A 37 -20.58 -0.85 -4.18
CA ASN A 37 -19.71 -0.87 -3.01
C ASN A 37 -18.66 0.22 -3.26
N ASP A 38 -19.00 1.47 -2.89
CA ASP A 38 -18.12 2.62 -3.03
C ASP A 38 -16.87 2.37 -2.16
N ILE A 39 -15.82 1.83 -2.79
CA ILE A 39 -14.56 1.60 -2.12
C ILE A 39 -13.70 2.86 -2.25
N SER A 40 -13.32 3.44 -1.14
CA SER A 40 -12.35 4.51 -1.10
C SER A 40 -11.05 4.08 -0.42
N LEU A 41 -9.94 4.57 -0.96
CA LEU A 41 -8.60 4.25 -0.51
C LEU A 41 -7.80 5.53 -0.29
N ALA A 42 -7.23 5.69 0.89
CA ALA A 42 -6.34 6.79 1.18
C ALA A 42 -4.97 6.25 1.60
N PHE A 43 -3.92 6.81 1.03
CA PHE A 43 -2.54 6.55 1.39
C PHE A 43 -1.91 7.80 2.00
N GLU A 44 -1.23 7.63 3.12
CA GLU A 44 -0.35 8.63 3.68
C GLU A 44 1.06 8.06 3.78
N PHE A 45 2.02 8.73 3.19
CA PHE A 45 3.44 8.37 3.21
C PHE A 45 4.20 9.46 3.97
N GLU A 46 4.96 9.06 4.98
CA GLU A 46 5.88 9.96 5.69
C GLU A 46 7.30 9.49 5.47
N ILE A 47 8.06 10.25 4.67
CA ILE A 47 9.44 9.95 4.30
C ILE A 47 10.36 10.61 5.33
N HIS A 48 11.32 9.84 5.86
CA HIS A 48 12.24 10.30 6.88
C HIS A 48 13.67 10.49 6.32
N LYS A 49 14.46 11.36 6.97
CA LYS A 49 15.85 11.66 6.58
C LYS A 49 16.80 10.46 6.65
N ASN A 50 16.45 9.43 7.37
CA ASN A 50 17.21 8.20 7.57
C ASN A 50 16.86 7.08 6.57
N ASP A 51 16.29 7.42 5.41
CA ASP A 51 15.89 6.50 4.36
C ASP A 51 14.85 5.46 4.79
N THR A 52 13.99 5.86 5.71
CA THR A 52 12.80 5.08 6.06
C THR A 52 11.52 5.81 5.66
N VAL A 53 10.45 5.05 5.51
CA VAL A 53 9.10 5.55 5.24
C VAL A 53 8.10 4.87 6.17
N ASP A 54 7.20 5.66 6.71
CA ASP A 54 6.00 5.19 7.37
C ASP A 54 4.84 5.26 6.37
N VAL A 55 4.03 4.21 6.34
CA VAL A 55 2.89 4.11 5.43
C VAL A 55 1.62 3.94 6.25
N THR A 56 0.63 4.78 6.01
CA THR A 56 -0.73 4.58 6.52
C THR A 56 -1.66 4.39 5.34
N MET A 57 -2.40 3.30 5.35
CA MET A 57 -3.43 2.98 4.36
C MET A 57 -4.78 2.93 5.06
N ILE A 58 -5.74 3.67 4.54
CA ILE A 58 -7.12 3.71 5.05
C ILE A 58 -8.03 3.24 3.92
N THR A 59 -8.67 2.10 4.13
CA THR A 59 -9.68 1.56 3.21
C THR A 59 -11.06 1.74 3.83
N LYS A 60 -12.01 2.24 3.06
CA LYS A 60 -13.43 2.31 3.46
C LYS A 60 -14.28 1.60 2.43
N GLY A 61 -15.29 0.90 2.89
CA GLY A 61 -16.22 0.11 2.11
C GLY A 61 -16.90 -0.90 3.00
N GLU A 62 -17.91 -1.58 2.47
CA GLU A 62 -18.66 -2.58 3.22
C GLU A 62 -17.74 -3.75 3.62
N ASP A 63 -17.76 -4.14 4.89
CA ASP A 63 -17.04 -5.28 5.49
C ASP A 63 -15.50 -5.31 5.36
N VAL A 64 -14.87 -4.22 4.89
CA VAL A 64 -13.40 -4.18 4.71
C VAL A 64 -12.64 -4.36 6.02
N GLY A 65 -13.19 -3.91 7.13
CA GLY A 65 -12.58 -4.03 8.45
C GLY A 65 -12.72 -5.41 9.09
N SER A 66 -13.61 -6.25 8.54
CA SER A 66 -13.84 -7.61 9.01
C SER A 66 -13.01 -8.65 8.23
N SER A 67 -12.32 -8.20 7.17
CA SER A 67 -11.53 -9.08 6.32
C SER A 67 -10.17 -9.41 6.94
N SER A 68 -9.57 -10.52 6.51
CA SER A 68 -8.20 -10.89 6.87
C SER A 68 -7.15 -9.85 6.43
N SER A 69 -7.50 -8.95 5.52
CA SER A 69 -6.68 -7.82 5.09
C SER A 69 -6.56 -6.73 6.17
N CYS A 70 -7.43 -6.73 7.18
CA CYS A 70 -7.34 -5.84 8.34
C CYS A 70 -6.70 -6.55 9.56
N ASP A 71 -5.88 -7.54 9.33
CA ASP A 71 -5.16 -8.29 10.35
C ASP A 71 -3.66 -7.92 10.32
N ALA A 72 -3.15 -7.44 11.46
CA ALA A 72 -1.78 -6.96 11.56
C ALA A 72 -0.75 -8.08 11.36
N ASP A 73 -1.02 -9.30 11.80
CA ASP A 73 -0.11 -10.43 11.68
C ASP A 73 0.00 -10.88 10.21
N ASN A 74 -1.12 -10.98 9.50
CA ASN A 74 -1.13 -11.30 8.07
C ASN A 74 -0.38 -10.25 7.24
N ILE A 75 -0.52 -8.97 7.60
CA ILE A 75 0.17 -7.88 6.92
C ILE A 75 1.66 -7.93 7.24
N LYS A 76 2.02 -8.16 8.50
CA LYS A 76 3.41 -8.25 8.96
C LYS A 76 4.17 -9.37 8.25
N ASP A 77 3.54 -10.53 8.05
CA ASP A 77 4.14 -11.65 7.32
C ASP A 77 4.57 -11.27 5.90
N SER A 78 3.86 -10.33 5.28
CA SER A 78 4.18 -9.82 3.94
C SER A 78 5.36 -8.85 3.93
N PHE A 79 5.56 -8.10 5.01
CA PHE A 79 6.61 -7.06 5.10
C PHE A 79 7.82 -7.47 5.93
N GLY A 80 7.74 -8.56 6.71
CA GLY A 80 8.82 -9.08 7.55
C GLY A 80 8.90 -8.41 8.93
N ASP A 81 9.71 -8.99 9.82
CA ASP A 81 9.75 -8.68 11.25
C ASP A 81 10.42 -7.35 11.62
N ASP A 82 11.14 -6.74 10.70
CA ASP A 82 11.88 -5.48 10.88
C ASP A 82 11.00 -4.22 10.77
N VAL A 83 9.70 -4.37 10.47
CA VAL A 83 8.72 -3.28 10.44
C VAL A 83 7.71 -3.42 11.58
N LYS A 84 7.16 -2.30 12.01
CA LYS A 84 6.05 -2.28 12.98
C LYS A 84 4.74 -2.13 12.22
N VAL A 85 3.88 -3.15 12.31
CA VAL A 85 2.55 -3.14 11.69
C VAL A 85 1.49 -2.98 12.76
N ASN A 86 0.51 -2.15 12.48
CA ASN A 86 -0.72 -2.03 13.25
C ASN A 86 -1.89 -2.00 12.26
N ALA A 87 -2.92 -2.78 12.52
CA ALA A 87 -4.17 -2.75 11.77
C ALA A 87 -5.33 -2.51 12.74
N LYS A 88 -6.26 -1.66 12.34
CA LYS A 88 -7.42 -1.29 13.14
C LYS A 88 -8.66 -1.22 12.28
N SER A 89 -9.64 -2.04 12.63
CA SER A 89 -11.00 -1.93 12.09
C SER A 89 -11.74 -0.76 12.74
N GLY A 90 -12.57 -0.08 11.99
CA GLY A 90 -13.41 1.02 12.43
C GLY A 90 -14.77 1.03 11.73
N ASP A 91 -15.61 2.01 12.07
CA ASP A 91 -16.93 2.24 11.47
C ASP A 91 -17.82 0.99 11.42
N GLY A 92 -17.80 0.17 12.50
CA GLY A 92 -18.60 -1.06 12.57
C GLY A 92 -18.16 -2.15 11.59
N GLY A 93 -16.88 -2.14 11.13
CA GLY A 93 -16.36 -3.09 10.14
C GLY A 93 -16.25 -2.51 8.73
N ASN A 94 -16.70 -1.27 8.52
CA ASN A 94 -16.70 -0.64 7.19
C ASN A 94 -15.44 0.20 6.92
N SER A 95 -14.45 0.13 7.78
CA SER A 95 -13.13 0.72 7.52
C SER A 95 -12.01 -0.11 8.09
N CYS A 96 -10.85 -0.03 7.44
CA CYS A 96 -9.59 -0.59 7.91
C CYS A 96 -8.49 0.45 7.81
N THR A 97 -7.79 0.68 8.91
CA THR A 97 -6.59 1.51 8.93
C THR A 97 -5.38 0.63 9.21
N VAL A 98 -4.47 0.56 8.27
CA VAL A 98 -3.19 -0.15 8.38
C VAL A 98 -2.07 0.87 8.47
N THR A 99 -1.21 0.73 9.47
CA THR A 99 0.00 1.57 9.63
C THR A 99 1.22 0.68 9.68
N ILE A 100 2.19 0.94 8.81
CA ILE A 100 3.48 0.26 8.73
C ILE A 100 4.57 1.29 8.99
N LYS A 101 5.39 1.08 10.01
CA LYS A 101 6.42 2.03 10.41
C LYS A 101 7.83 1.48 10.28
N GLY A 102 8.76 2.37 9.90
CA GLY A 102 10.18 2.06 9.86
C GLY A 102 10.61 1.23 8.65
N MET A 103 9.80 1.21 7.58
CA MET A 103 10.16 0.51 6.35
C MET A 103 11.30 1.25 5.64
N THR A 104 12.37 0.55 5.25
CA THR A 104 13.40 1.18 4.42
C THR A 104 12.85 1.50 3.03
N ILE A 105 13.35 2.58 2.39
CA ILE A 105 12.97 2.95 1.01
C ILE A 105 13.15 1.77 0.06
N LYS A 106 14.25 1.02 0.17
CA LYS A 106 14.49 -0.17 -0.65
C LYS A 106 13.37 -1.22 -0.48
N LYS A 107 12.95 -1.46 0.76
CA LYS A 107 11.87 -2.41 1.07
C LYS A 107 10.52 -1.90 0.55
N PHE A 108 10.27 -0.60 0.72
CA PHE A 108 9.09 0.06 0.18
C PHE A 108 8.98 -0.16 -1.34
N ASN A 109 10.02 0.19 -2.10
CA ASN A 109 10.03 0.04 -3.57
C ASN A 109 9.86 -1.41 -4.03
N ASN A 110 10.33 -2.38 -3.23
CA ASN A 110 10.15 -3.80 -3.54
C ASN A 110 8.74 -4.32 -3.28
N ASN A 111 8.02 -3.73 -2.32
CA ASN A 111 6.70 -4.21 -1.88
C ASN A 111 5.53 -3.35 -2.38
N MET A 112 5.81 -2.15 -2.90
CA MET A 112 4.81 -1.20 -3.41
C MET A 112 5.07 -0.91 -4.89
N PRO A 113 4.76 -1.82 -5.82
CA PRO A 113 5.13 -1.69 -7.25
C PRO A 113 4.42 -0.52 -7.95
N SER A 114 3.35 0.01 -7.35
CA SER A 114 2.63 1.19 -7.87
C SER A 114 3.21 2.51 -7.38
N ALA A 115 4.22 2.49 -6.51
CA ALA A 115 4.86 3.69 -5.99
C ALA A 115 6.36 3.48 -5.84
N GLU A 116 7.13 4.53 -6.08
CA GLU A 116 8.58 4.52 -5.96
C GLU A 116 9.07 5.75 -5.20
N ILE A 117 10.04 5.54 -4.31
CA ILE A 117 10.76 6.62 -3.63
C ILE A 117 12.22 6.53 -4.03
N THR A 118 12.79 7.62 -4.50
CA THR A 118 14.22 7.76 -4.75
C THR A 118 14.84 8.83 -3.84
N HIS A 119 16.07 8.59 -3.39
CA HIS A 119 16.86 9.55 -2.61
C HIS A 119 18.17 9.86 -3.34
N ASP A 120 18.34 11.10 -3.77
CA ASP A 120 19.60 11.58 -4.31
C ASP A 120 20.48 12.10 -3.16
N ASN A 121 21.49 11.32 -2.81
CA ASN A 121 22.45 11.64 -1.75
C ASN A 121 23.29 12.89 -2.02
N LYS A 122 23.45 13.33 -3.28
CA LYS A 122 24.21 14.52 -3.64
C LYS A 122 23.42 15.79 -3.38
N SER A 123 22.19 15.82 -3.87
CA SER A 123 21.26 16.96 -3.70
C SER A 123 20.50 16.92 -2.37
N LYS A 124 20.56 15.79 -1.62
CA LYS A 124 19.77 15.56 -0.41
C LYS A 124 18.26 15.65 -0.66
N SER A 125 17.83 15.32 -1.87
CA SER A 125 16.44 15.41 -2.31
C SER A 125 15.78 14.04 -2.39
N PHE A 126 14.48 14.00 -2.05
CA PHE A 126 13.64 12.84 -2.22
C PHE A 126 12.65 13.09 -3.35
N THR A 127 12.40 12.06 -4.15
CA THR A 127 11.33 12.04 -5.16
C THR A 127 10.38 10.90 -4.83
N PHE A 128 9.09 11.16 -4.90
CA PHE A 128 8.02 10.17 -4.80
C PHE A 128 7.26 10.15 -6.12
N GLU A 129 7.09 8.97 -6.69
CA GLU A 129 6.30 8.74 -7.89
C GLU A 129 5.23 7.69 -7.60
N MET A 130 4.02 7.88 -8.13
CA MET A 130 2.94 6.92 -7.99
C MET A 130 2.23 6.74 -9.33
N HIS A 131 1.97 5.48 -9.70
CA HIS A 131 1.31 5.10 -10.93
C HIS A 131 -0.13 4.70 -10.66
N ALA A 132 -1.08 5.42 -11.26
CA ALA A 132 -2.52 5.22 -11.07
C ALA A 132 -3.06 3.91 -11.66
N SER A 133 -2.29 3.21 -12.52
CA SER A 133 -2.75 2.02 -13.25
C SER A 133 -3.18 0.84 -12.36
N GLY A 134 -2.79 0.83 -11.09
CA GLY A 134 -3.18 -0.21 -10.12
C GLY A 134 -4.54 0.01 -9.43
N PHE A 135 -5.21 1.13 -9.68
CA PHE A 135 -6.39 1.56 -8.92
C PHE A 135 -7.65 1.74 -9.78
N SER A 136 -7.68 1.15 -10.97
CA SER A 136 -8.76 1.35 -11.95
C SER A 136 -10.15 0.87 -11.50
N SER A 137 -10.24 0.05 -10.45
CA SER A 137 -11.49 -0.46 -9.86
C SER A 137 -11.86 0.21 -8.54
N ILE A 138 -11.18 1.29 -8.15
CA ILE A 138 -11.41 2.01 -6.90
C ILE A 138 -12.02 3.36 -7.24
N ASP A 139 -13.16 3.70 -6.63
CA ASP A 139 -13.91 4.91 -6.96
C ASP A 139 -13.19 6.17 -6.52
N GLN A 140 -12.50 6.12 -5.39
CA GLN A 140 -11.76 7.25 -4.88
C GLN A 140 -10.41 6.82 -4.31
N VAL A 141 -9.33 7.41 -4.83
CA VAL A 141 -7.97 7.27 -4.29
C VAL A 141 -7.45 8.63 -3.87
N THR A 142 -7.00 8.73 -2.62
CA THR A 142 -6.34 9.93 -2.10
C THR A 142 -4.92 9.58 -1.69
N VAL A 143 -3.97 10.42 -2.05
CA VAL A 143 -2.56 10.23 -1.73
C VAL A 143 -2.02 11.48 -1.05
N LYS A 144 -1.40 11.31 0.12
CA LYS A 144 -0.69 12.35 0.85
C LYS A 144 0.74 11.91 1.08
N VAL A 145 1.69 12.76 0.71
CA VAL A 145 3.12 12.50 0.92
C VAL A 145 3.72 13.62 1.77
N THR A 146 4.39 13.24 2.85
CA THR A 146 5.12 14.14 3.72
C THR A 146 6.61 13.90 3.54
N PHE A 147 7.34 14.93 3.14
CA PHE A 147 8.78 14.89 2.96
C PHE A 147 9.51 15.46 4.19
N PRO A 148 10.76 15.05 4.45
CA PRO A 148 11.56 15.57 5.57
C PRO A 148 12.08 17.01 5.35
N GLY A 149 11.62 17.69 4.30
CA GLY A 149 11.98 19.06 3.93
C GLY A 149 10.89 19.72 3.08
N SER A 150 11.20 20.87 2.50
CA SER A 150 10.27 21.59 1.62
C SER A 150 10.09 20.87 0.28
N VAL A 151 8.87 20.88 -0.22
CA VAL A 151 8.55 20.35 -1.55
C VAL A 151 8.89 21.43 -2.58
N SER A 152 9.73 21.09 -3.55
CA SER A 152 10.16 22.03 -4.61
C SER A 152 9.33 21.91 -5.90
N LYS A 153 8.75 20.74 -6.14
CA LYS A 153 7.98 20.48 -7.37
C LYS A 153 6.92 19.41 -7.13
N VAL A 154 5.73 19.66 -7.65
CA VAL A 154 4.65 18.67 -7.79
C VAL A 154 4.28 18.60 -9.26
N SER A 155 4.01 17.40 -9.79
CA SER A 155 3.58 17.17 -11.17
C SER A 155 2.43 16.16 -11.19
N GLY A 156 1.64 16.16 -12.24
CA GLY A 156 0.39 15.43 -12.34
C GLY A 156 -0.77 16.20 -11.71
N ASP A 157 -1.82 15.50 -11.29
CA ASP A 157 -3.00 16.10 -10.68
C ASP A 157 -2.83 16.38 -9.16
N GLY A 158 -1.60 16.34 -8.69
CA GLY A 158 -1.24 16.66 -7.31
C GLY A 158 -1.39 18.17 -7.01
N LYS A 159 -1.95 18.48 -5.85
CA LYS A 159 -2.11 19.85 -5.33
C LYS A 159 -1.20 20.04 -4.13
#